data_ebbf560b343bed7ee71ce75e3e4d0090
#
_entry.id   ebbf560b343bed7ee71ce75e3e4d0090
#
_cell.length_a   1.000
_cell.length_b   1.000
_cell.length_c   1.000
_cell.angle_alpha   90.00
_cell.angle_beta   90.00
_cell.angle_gamma   90.00
#
_symmetry.space_group_name_H-M   'P 1'
#
loop_
_entity.id
_entity.type
_entity.pdbx_description
1 polymer ?
#
loop_
_entity_poly.entity_id
_entity_poly.type
_entity_poly.pdbx_seq_one_letter_code
_entity_poly.pdbx_strand_id
1 'polypeptide(L)'
;GYINDCSSAGFEKDEEVSILDLFYGTVLPSGADAALALAVYVAGDQETFVEMMNRKVEELGLSGSTHFTNCVGIYDENHYSTVYDMAMIMEAAIANDFCKKVMTAHTYTTSATLQHPDGIELSNWFLRRIEDKDTGGEVICGKTGYVEQSGSCAASYAVDDSGKGYVC
;
A
#
# COMPACT_ATOMS: atom_id res chain seq x y z
N GLY A 1 -17.09 10.05 7.71
CA GLY A 1 -16.03 10.92 7.84
C GLY A 1 -15.10 11.02 6.65
N TYR A 2 -13.86 10.98 6.94
CA TYR A 2 -12.75 11.33 6.09
C TYR A 2 -12.37 10.32 4.98
N ILE A 3 -12.95 9.12 4.97
CA ILE A 3 -12.72 8.11 3.92
C ILE A 3 -13.22 8.57 2.55
N ASN A 4 -14.19 9.47 2.50
CA ASN A 4 -14.74 9.98 1.25
C ASN A 4 -13.75 10.82 0.42
N ASP A 5 -12.67 11.29 1.04
CA ASP A 5 -11.62 12.07 0.38
C ASP A 5 -10.39 11.21 0.01
N CYS A 6 -10.43 9.91 0.33
CA CYS A 6 -9.37 8.96 0.03
C CYS A 6 -9.64 8.20 -1.27
N SER A 7 -8.58 7.63 -1.85
CA SER A 7 -8.72 6.64 -2.93
C SER A 7 -9.47 5.41 -2.42
N SER A 8 -10.30 4.81 -3.27
CA SER A 8 -11.09 3.62 -2.97
C SER A 8 -10.79 2.50 -3.96
N ALA A 9 -10.84 1.27 -3.51
CA ALA A 9 -10.85 0.09 -4.37
C ALA A 9 -12.23 -0.14 -5.01
N GLY A 10 -13.28 0.40 -4.42
CA GLY A 10 -14.64 0.34 -4.92
C GLY A 10 -15.50 -0.75 -4.27
N PHE A 11 -15.05 -1.33 -3.15
CA PHE A 11 -15.87 -2.28 -2.38
C PHE A 11 -17.05 -1.58 -1.72
N GLU A 12 -18.20 -2.24 -1.74
CA GLU A 12 -19.43 -1.72 -1.17
C GLU A 12 -19.62 -2.15 0.30
N LYS A 13 -20.52 -1.45 0.97
CA LYS A 13 -20.89 -1.82 2.33
C LYS A 13 -21.56 -3.20 2.34
N ASP A 14 -21.19 -4.03 3.31
CA ASP A 14 -21.69 -5.39 3.51
C ASP A 14 -21.36 -6.34 2.34
N GLU A 15 -20.40 -5.99 1.49
CA GLU A 15 -19.86 -6.85 0.44
C GLU A 15 -18.97 -7.94 1.03
N GLU A 16 -19.20 -9.19 0.61
CA GLU A 16 -18.39 -10.34 1.01
C GLU A 16 -17.16 -10.46 0.12
N VAL A 17 -16.01 -10.00 0.61
CA VAL A 17 -14.75 -9.86 -0.14
C VAL A 17 -13.68 -10.79 0.44
N SER A 18 -12.88 -11.42 -0.43
CA SER A 18 -11.75 -12.23 0.02
C SER A 18 -10.61 -11.36 0.60
N ILE A 19 -9.86 -11.92 1.55
CA ILE A 19 -8.69 -11.24 2.12
C ILE A 19 -7.66 -10.93 1.02
N LEU A 20 -7.51 -11.80 0.04
CA LEU A 20 -6.62 -11.57 -1.09
C LEU A 20 -7.04 -10.35 -1.91
N ASP A 21 -8.34 -10.21 -2.20
CA ASP A 21 -8.87 -9.07 -2.93
C ASP A 21 -8.66 -7.76 -2.16
N LEU A 22 -8.80 -7.80 -0.82
CA LEU A 22 -8.52 -6.64 0.04
C LEU A 22 -7.04 -6.23 -0.01
N PHE A 23 -6.10 -7.18 -0.05
CA PHE A 23 -4.67 -6.85 -0.22
C PHE A 23 -4.40 -6.14 -1.55
N TYR A 24 -4.92 -6.68 -2.65
CA TYR A 24 -4.79 -6.02 -3.95
C TYR A 24 -5.50 -4.67 -3.98
N GLY A 25 -6.69 -4.57 -3.38
CA GLY A 25 -7.44 -3.33 -3.24
C GLY A 25 -6.70 -2.26 -2.44
N THR A 26 -5.96 -2.66 -1.41
CA THR A 26 -5.13 -1.75 -0.62
C THR A 26 -3.93 -1.22 -1.42
N VAL A 27 -3.25 -2.08 -2.16
CA VAL A 27 -1.96 -1.75 -2.77
C VAL A 27 -2.12 -1.09 -4.14
N LEU A 28 -2.91 -1.67 -5.06
CA LEU A 28 -2.95 -1.24 -6.46
C LEU A 28 -3.63 0.14 -6.62
N PRO A 29 -4.91 0.30 -6.28
CA PRO A 29 -5.58 1.60 -6.36
C PRO A 29 -5.36 2.47 -5.12
N SER A 30 -4.61 2.00 -4.12
CA SER A 30 -4.45 2.69 -2.83
C SER A 30 -5.78 2.83 -2.05
N GLY A 31 -6.60 1.77 -2.07
CA GLY A 31 -7.96 1.77 -1.51
C GLY A 31 -7.98 1.87 0.03
N ALA A 32 -8.51 2.97 0.55
CA ALA A 32 -8.69 3.16 2.00
C ALA A 32 -9.78 2.24 2.57
N ASP A 33 -10.82 1.93 1.78
CA ASP A 33 -11.87 0.97 2.08
C ASP A 33 -11.27 -0.43 2.34
N ALA A 34 -10.42 -0.90 1.43
CA ALA A 34 -9.73 -2.17 1.55
C ALA A 34 -8.75 -2.19 2.75
N ALA A 35 -7.96 -1.13 2.93
CA ALA A 35 -7.00 -1.02 4.03
C ALA A 35 -7.69 -1.06 5.40
N LEU A 36 -8.79 -0.34 5.55
CA LEU A 36 -9.60 -0.36 6.78
C LEU A 36 -10.25 -1.73 7.02
N ALA A 37 -10.78 -2.36 5.97
CA ALA A 37 -11.37 -3.70 6.08
C ALA A 37 -10.32 -4.72 6.56
N LEU A 38 -9.09 -4.67 6.03
CA LEU A 38 -7.97 -5.50 6.50
C LEU A 38 -7.60 -5.19 7.96
N ALA A 39 -7.51 -3.92 8.34
CA ALA A 39 -7.19 -3.51 9.71
C ALA A 39 -8.22 -4.06 10.71
N VAL A 40 -9.50 -3.92 10.40
CA VAL A 40 -10.60 -4.46 11.24
C VAL A 40 -10.55 -5.99 11.27
N TYR A 41 -10.32 -6.66 10.15
CA TYR A 41 -10.21 -8.12 10.10
C TYR A 41 -9.07 -8.66 10.96
N VAL A 42 -7.90 -8.02 10.91
CA VAL A 42 -6.68 -8.48 11.60
C VAL A 42 -6.71 -8.15 13.10
N ALA A 43 -7.18 -6.96 13.45
CA ALA A 43 -7.01 -6.39 14.80
C ALA A 43 -8.32 -6.06 15.52
N GLY A 44 -9.46 -6.16 14.83
CA GLY A 44 -10.77 -5.81 15.37
C GLY A 44 -11.16 -4.35 15.15
N ASP A 45 -10.19 -3.45 15.16
CA ASP A 45 -10.37 -2.03 14.88
C ASP A 45 -9.10 -1.39 14.33
N GLN A 46 -9.21 -0.14 13.84
CA GLN A 46 -8.07 0.59 13.28
C GLN A 46 -7.03 0.96 14.34
N GLU A 47 -7.45 1.34 15.55
CA GLU A 47 -6.54 1.77 16.61
C GLU A 47 -5.60 0.63 17.00
N THR A 48 -6.14 -0.55 17.25
CA THR A 48 -5.34 -1.76 17.54
C THR A 48 -4.43 -2.14 16.38
N PHE A 49 -4.90 -1.97 15.13
CA PHE A 49 -4.05 -2.21 13.96
C PHE A 49 -2.89 -1.21 13.86
N VAL A 50 -3.12 0.06 14.17
CA VAL A 50 -2.07 1.09 14.21
C VAL A 50 -1.03 0.80 15.29
N GLU A 51 -1.43 0.27 16.44
CA GLU A 51 -0.48 -0.22 17.45
C GLU A 51 0.39 -1.37 16.89
N MET A 52 -0.19 -2.27 16.08
CA MET A 52 0.59 -3.31 15.40
C MET A 52 1.56 -2.73 14.38
N MET A 53 1.15 -1.70 13.61
CA MET A 53 2.03 -0.98 12.69
C MET A 53 3.21 -0.36 13.42
N ASN A 54 2.99 0.35 14.53
CA ASN A 54 4.05 0.98 15.31
C ASN A 54 4.97 -0.05 16.00
N ARG A 55 4.46 -1.19 16.43
CA ARG A 55 5.31 -2.31 16.88
C ARG A 55 6.22 -2.80 15.76
N LYS A 56 5.72 -2.90 14.52
CA LYS A 56 6.56 -3.28 13.37
C LYS A 56 7.63 -2.23 13.08
N VAL A 57 7.31 -0.94 13.22
CA VAL A 57 8.29 0.16 13.14
C VAL A 57 9.39 -0.01 14.19
N GLU A 58 9.03 -0.36 15.43
CA GLU A 58 9.98 -0.63 16.52
C GLU A 58 10.86 -1.87 16.21
N GLU A 59 10.26 -2.97 15.74
CA GLU A 59 10.99 -4.19 15.33
C GLU A 59 12.02 -3.89 14.23
N LEU A 60 11.73 -2.95 13.34
CA LEU A 60 12.64 -2.49 12.28
C LEU A 60 13.68 -1.48 12.77
N GLY A 61 13.61 -1.05 14.05
CA GLY A 61 14.53 -0.06 14.63
C GLY A 61 14.27 1.38 14.18
N LEU A 62 13.06 1.71 13.72
CA LEU A 62 12.71 3.00 13.11
C LEU A 62 11.87 3.91 14.02
N SER A 63 11.54 3.49 15.24
CA SER A 63 10.64 4.23 16.16
C SER A 63 11.16 5.60 16.60
N GLY A 64 12.43 5.92 16.36
CA GLY A 64 12.98 7.25 16.65
C GLY A 64 12.59 8.33 15.64
N SER A 65 12.11 7.95 14.45
CA SER A 65 11.87 8.86 13.31
C SER A 65 10.60 8.52 12.53
N THR A 66 9.89 7.46 12.91
CA THR A 66 8.63 7.05 12.27
C THR A 66 7.57 6.73 13.31
N HIS A 67 6.38 7.27 13.11
CA HIS A 67 5.19 7.00 13.90
C HIS A 67 3.92 7.10 13.04
N PHE A 68 3.03 6.13 13.17
CA PHE A 68 1.77 6.09 12.44
C PHE A 68 0.57 6.28 13.38
N THR A 69 -0.45 7.00 12.91
CA THR A 69 -1.70 7.26 13.64
C THR A 69 -2.92 6.68 12.94
N ASN A 70 -2.77 6.26 11.68
CA ASN A 70 -3.83 5.61 10.90
C ASN A 70 -3.22 4.66 9.86
N CYS A 71 -4.05 3.78 9.30
CA CYS A 71 -3.62 2.78 8.32
C CYS A 71 -3.83 3.20 6.85
N VAL A 72 -4.33 4.40 6.60
CA VAL A 72 -4.70 4.88 5.25
C VAL A 72 -3.86 6.06 4.76
N GLY A 73 -2.97 6.58 5.60
CA GLY A 73 -2.04 7.65 5.22
C GLY A 73 -2.63 9.05 5.20
N ILE A 74 -3.72 9.29 5.93
CA ILE A 74 -4.29 10.63 6.11
C ILE A 74 -3.37 11.44 7.01
N TYR A 75 -3.32 12.76 6.75
CA TYR A 75 -2.53 13.67 7.55
C TYR A 75 -2.99 13.73 9.01
N ASP A 76 -2.02 13.62 9.88
CA ASP A 76 -2.08 13.93 11.30
C ASP A 76 -0.70 14.45 11.70
N GLU A 77 -0.61 15.41 12.62
CA GLU A 77 0.69 15.99 13.05
C GLU A 77 1.64 14.96 13.67
N ASN A 78 1.07 13.87 14.20
CA ASN A 78 1.82 12.76 14.79
C ASN A 78 2.02 11.58 13.82
N HIS A 79 1.58 11.71 12.55
CA HIS A 79 1.77 10.73 11.48
C HIS A 79 2.95 11.15 10.61
N TYR A 80 4.13 10.64 10.92
CA TYR A 80 5.36 11.06 10.25
C TYR A 80 6.33 9.90 10.01
N SER A 81 7.19 10.09 9.03
CA SER A 81 8.30 9.20 8.71
C SER A 81 9.42 9.99 8.03
N THR A 82 10.52 9.33 7.72
CA THR A 82 11.60 9.85 6.88
C THR A 82 11.67 9.06 5.56
N VAL A 83 12.30 9.65 4.55
CA VAL A 83 12.53 8.93 3.27
C VAL A 83 13.39 7.68 3.49
N TYR A 84 14.32 7.72 4.42
CA TYR A 84 15.15 6.57 4.80
C TYR A 84 14.30 5.46 5.42
N ASP A 85 13.45 5.79 6.39
CA ASP A 85 12.62 4.79 7.08
C ASP A 85 11.60 4.17 6.12
N MET A 86 11.03 4.96 5.20
CA MET A 86 10.14 4.43 4.17
C MET A 86 10.87 3.48 3.21
N ALA A 87 12.15 3.73 2.90
CA ALA A 87 12.96 2.80 2.13
C ALA A 87 13.20 1.49 2.90
N MET A 88 13.46 1.54 4.21
CA MET A 88 13.63 0.36 5.05
C MET A 88 12.32 -0.44 5.18
N ILE A 89 11.17 0.25 5.29
CA ILE A 89 9.85 -0.40 5.28
C ILE A 89 9.60 -1.09 3.93
N MET A 90 9.95 -0.44 2.81
CA MET A 90 9.84 -1.02 1.48
C MET A 90 10.73 -2.28 1.36
N GLU A 91 11.98 -2.21 1.83
CA GLU A 91 12.90 -3.36 1.84
C GLU A 91 12.31 -4.53 2.64
N ALA A 92 11.76 -4.28 3.82
CA ALA A 92 11.10 -5.30 4.63
C ALA A 92 9.85 -5.89 3.92
N ALA A 93 9.08 -5.05 3.22
CA ALA A 93 7.91 -5.50 2.47
C ALA A 93 8.28 -6.42 1.29
N ILE A 94 9.28 -6.05 0.49
CA ILE A 94 9.71 -6.87 -0.65
C ILE A 94 10.46 -8.15 -0.25
N ALA A 95 10.98 -8.22 0.97
CA ALA A 95 11.53 -9.44 1.54
C ALA A 95 10.46 -10.48 1.89
N ASN A 96 9.20 -10.07 2.00
CA ASN A 96 8.05 -10.96 2.16
C ASN A 96 7.48 -11.33 0.80
N ASP A 97 7.50 -12.62 0.44
CA ASP A 97 7.08 -13.11 -0.88
C ASP A 97 5.64 -12.75 -1.22
N PHE A 98 4.73 -12.77 -0.25
CA PHE A 98 3.34 -12.40 -0.48
C PHE A 98 3.18 -10.89 -0.72
N CYS A 99 3.79 -10.05 0.10
CA CYS A 99 3.78 -8.59 -0.10
C CYS A 99 4.39 -8.25 -1.45
N LYS A 100 5.54 -8.82 -1.79
CA LYS A 100 6.21 -8.64 -3.08
C LYS A 100 5.28 -9.03 -4.23
N LYS A 101 4.63 -10.19 -4.16
CA LYS A 101 3.68 -10.66 -5.19
C LYS A 101 2.56 -9.64 -5.44
N VAL A 102 1.95 -9.10 -4.37
CA VAL A 102 0.88 -8.11 -4.49
C VAL A 102 1.41 -6.79 -5.06
N MET A 103 2.55 -6.32 -4.56
CA MET A 103 3.13 -5.04 -4.95
C MET A 103 3.65 -5.00 -6.39
N THR A 104 4.02 -6.15 -6.97
CA THR A 104 4.53 -6.26 -8.36
C THR A 104 3.42 -6.39 -9.40
N ALA A 105 2.17 -6.56 -8.98
CA ALA A 105 1.06 -6.68 -9.92
C ALA A 105 0.73 -5.33 -10.58
N HIS A 106 0.63 -5.32 -11.90
CA HIS A 106 0.18 -4.15 -12.67
C HIS A 106 -1.34 -3.98 -12.61
N THR A 107 -2.05 -5.10 -12.73
CA THR A 107 -3.51 -5.18 -12.65
C THR A 107 -3.93 -6.43 -11.90
N TYR A 108 -5.12 -6.40 -11.35
CA TYR A 108 -5.75 -7.55 -10.71
C TYR A 108 -7.27 -7.42 -10.82
N THR A 109 -7.96 -8.49 -11.17
CA THR A 109 -9.42 -8.54 -11.11
C THR A 109 -9.83 -9.30 -9.86
N THR A 110 -10.65 -8.69 -9.02
CA THR A 110 -11.14 -9.32 -7.78
C THR A 110 -12.06 -10.50 -8.09
N SER A 111 -12.31 -11.32 -7.10
CA SER A 111 -13.33 -12.35 -7.16
C SER A 111 -14.70 -11.72 -7.39
N ALA A 112 -15.58 -12.47 -8.07
CA ALA A 112 -16.98 -12.06 -8.24
C ALA A 112 -17.71 -12.05 -6.89
N THR A 113 -18.51 -11.01 -6.68
CA THR A 113 -19.38 -10.85 -5.52
C THR A 113 -20.83 -10.61 -5.96
N LEU A 114 -21.76 -10.48 -5.02
CA LEU A 114 -23.13 -10.09 -5.34
C LEU A 114 -23.22 -8.67 -5.91
N GLN A 115 -22.38 -7.76 -5.39
CA GLN A 115 -22.33 -6.36 -5.80
C GLN A 115 -21.54 -6.19 -7.10
N HIS A 116 -20.51 -7.00 -7.30
CA HIS A 116 -19.63 -6.97 -8.47
C HIS A 116 -19.54 -8.34 -9.12
N PRO A 117 -20.56 -8.77 -9.92
CA PRO A 117 -20.59 -10.10 -10.52
C PRO A 117 -19.43 -10.44 -11.45
N ASP A 118 -18.82 -9.42 -12.06
CA ASP A 118 -17.63 -9.55 -12.92
C ASP A 118 -16.31 -9.27 -12.20
N GLY A 119 -16.37 -9.03 -10.87
CA GLY A 119 -15.24 -8.52 -10.09
C GLY A 119 -14.96 -7.03 -10.35
N ILE A 120 -13.93 -6.50 -9.68
CA ILE A 120 -13.43 -5.14 -9.87
C ILE A 120 -12.04 -5.21 -10.49
N GLU A 121 -11.80 -4.51 -11.59
CA GLU A 121 -10.48 -4.38 -12.17
C GLU A 121 -9.68 -3.31 -11.41
N LEU A 122 -8.64 -3.73 -10.70
CA LEU A 122 -7.73 -2.90 -9.93
C LEU A 122 -6.44 -2.66 -10.73
N SER A 123 -5.90 -1.44 -10.67
CA SER A 123 -4.67 -1.07 -11.39
C SER A 123 -3.66 -0.40 -10.46
N ASN A 124 -2.40 -0.79 -10.60
CA ASN A 124 -1.29 -0.09 -9.98
C ASN A 124 -0.92 1.13 -10.85
N TRP A 125 -1.45 2.30 -10.48
CA TRP A 125 -1.24 3.53 -11.24
C TRP A 125 0.21 3.97 -11.35
N PHE A 126 1.06 3.62 -10.40
CA PHE A 126 2.49 3.93 -10.47
C PHE A 126 3.16 3.11 -11.59
N LEU A 127 3.04 1.79 -11.55
CA LEU A 127 3.63 0.90 -12.56
C LEU A 127 3.05 1.15 -13.94
N ARG A 128 1.71 1.33 -14.06
CA ARG A 128 1.03 1.60 -15.33
C ARG A 128 1.49 2.87 -16.03
N ARG A 129 1.97 3.87 -15.28
CA ARG A 129 2.49 5.13 -15.86
C ARG A 129 3.91 5.05 -16.37
N ILE A 130 4.65 4.03 -15.98
CA ILE A 130 6.09 3.90 -16.30
C ILE A 130 6.42 2.61 -17.05
N GLU A 131 5.47 1.69 -17.26
CA GLU A 131 5.70 0.40 -17.91
C GLU A 131 6.19 0.51 -19.36
N ASP A 132 5.97 1.65 -20.02
CA ASP A 132 6.42 1.96 -21.38
C ASP A 132 7.66 2.90 -21.42
N LYS A 133 8.25 3.19 -20.26
CA LYS A 133 9.38 4.12 -20.14
C LYS A 133 10.70 3.36 -20.02
N ASP A 134 11.74 3.92 -20.64
CA ASP A 134 13.11 3.51 -20.36
C ASP A 134 13.53 4.12 -19.01
N THR A 135 13.69 3.26 -18.02
CA THR A 135 14.09 3.66 -16.65
C THR A 135 15.53 3.28 -16.33
N GLY A 136 16.30 2.76 -17.32
CA GLY A 136 17.65 2.27 -17.10
C GLY A 136 17.73 0.99 -16.27
N GLY A 137 16.64 0.23 -16.22
CA GLY A 137 16.44 -0.99 -15.48
C GLY A 137 14.96 -1.29 -15.36
N GLU A 138 14.57 -2.27 -14.55
CA GLU A 138 13.18 -2.65 -14.34
C GLU A 138 12.68 -2.13 -12.99
N VAL A 139 11.62 -1.32 -12.98
CA VAL A 139 10.91 -0.93 -11.76
C VAL A 139 9.94 -2.05 -11.40
N ILE A 140 10.27 -2.80 -10.36
CA ILE A 140 9.57 -4.03 -9.95
C ILE A 140 8.27 -3.73 -9.23
N CYS A 141 8.28 -2.74 -8.33
CA CYS A 141 7.08 -2.33 -7.60
C CYS A 141 7.17 -0.88 -7.15
N GLY A 142 6.03 -0.31 -6.81
CA GLY A 142 5.96 1.03 -6.26
C GLY A 142 4.62 1.29 -5.59
N LYS A 143 4.64 2.21 -4.63
CA LYS A 143 3.46 2.71 -3.94
C LYS A 143 3.53 4.23 -3.88
N THR A 144 2.45 4.86 -4.30
CA THR A 144 2.29 6.33 -4.25
C THR A 144 1.48 6.74 -3.04
N GLY A 145 1.63 8.00 -2.65
CA GLY A 145 0.82 8.67 -1.65
C GLY A 145 0.69 10.15 -1.97
N TYR A 146 -0.38 10.76 -1.53
CA TYR A 146 -0.59 12.19 -1.62
C TYR A 146 -1.46 12.70 -0.48
N VAL A 147 -0.99 13.71 0.21
CA VAL A 147 -1.77 14.63 1.02
C VAL A 147 -1.24 16.04 0.78
N GLU A 148 -2.05 17.06 1.00
CA GLU A 148 -1.65 18.45 0.74
C GLU A 148 -0.35 18.83 1.47
N GLN A 149 -0.17 18.33 2.69
CA GLN A 149 0.98 18.63 3.54
C GLN A 149 2.28 17.98 3.09
N SER A 150 2.24 16.77 2.54
CA SER A 150 3.44 16.05 2.06
C SER A 150 3.69 16.24 0.57
N GLY A 151 2.68 16.68 -0.19
CA GLY A 151 2.72 16.62 -1.65
C GLY A 151 2.71 15.18 -2.17
N SER A 152 3.19 15.00 -3.39
CA SER A 152 3.28 13.67 -4.03
C SER A 152 4.49 12.91 -3.51
N CYS A 153 4.24 11.73 -2.98
CA CYS A 153 5.25 10.81 -2.45
C CYS A 153 5.22 9.50 -3.25
N ALA A 154 6.37 8.85 -3.35
CA ALA A 154 6.47 7.50 -3.88
C ALA A 154 7.58 6.73 -3.15
N ALA A 155 7.35 5.43 -2.96
CA ALA A 155 8.38 4.47 -2.60
C ALA A 155 8.40 3.39 -3.67
N SER A 156 9.58 3.02 -4.17
CA SER A 156 9.72 2.04 -5.25
C SER A 156 10.92 1.13 -5.05
N TYR A 157 10.85 -0.04 -5.68
CA TYR A 157 11.96 -0.98 -5.79
C TYR A 157 12.22 -1.26 -7.27
N ALA A 158 13.46 -1.14 -7.67
CA ALA A 158 13.91 -1.37 -9.04
C ALA A 158 15.15 -2.28 -9.06
N VAL A 159 15.39 -2.90 -10.21
CA VAL A 159 16.56 -3.76 -10.45
C VAL A 159 17.24 -3.29 -11.73
N ASP A 160 18.56 -3.12 -11.70
CA ASP A 160 19.34 -2.81 -12.90
C ASP A 160 19.65 -4.06 -13.74
N ASP A 161 20.25 -3.86 -14.90
CA ASP A 161 20.63 -4.94 -15.84
C ASP A 161 21.61 -5.95 -15.23
N SER A 162 22.31 -5.61 -14.15
CA SER A 162 23.21 -6.51 -13.44
C SER A 162 22.49 -7.36 -12.37
N GLY A 163 21.20 -7.09 -12.12
CA GLY A 163 20.40 -7.73 -11.09
C GLY A 163 20.55 -7.07 -9.71
N LYS A 164 21.21 -5.90 -9.63
CA LYS A 164 21.33 -5.17 -8.37
C LYS A 164 20.04 -4.39 -8.07
N GLY A 165 19.50 -4.58 -6.86
CA GLY A 165 18.29 -3.92 -6.39
C GLY A 165 18.54 -2.55 -5.77
N TYR A 166 17.59 -1.65 -5.97
CA TYR A 166 17.56 -0.28 -5.44
C TYR A 166 16.17 0.02 -4.87
N VAL A 167 16.15 0.65 -3.71
CA VAL A 167 14.93 1.21 -3.10
C VAL A 167 15.05 2.73 -3.16
N CYS A 168 13.99 3.39 -3.62
CA CYS A 168 13.90 4.84 -3.72
C CYS A 168 12.66 5.36 -3.00
#